data_c40c64ebeb19e67fd926445ee3c4e91e
#
_entry.id   c40c64ebeb19e67fd926445ee3c4e91e
#
_cell.length_a   1.000
_cell.length_b   1.000
_cell.length_c   1.000
_cell.angle_alpha   90.00
_cell.angle_beta   90.00
_cell.angle_gamma   90.00
#
_symmetry.space_group_name_H-M   'P 1'
#
loop_
_entity.id
_entity.type
_entity.pdbx_description
1 polymer ?
#
loop_
_entity_poly.entity_id
_entity_poly.type
_entity_poly.pdbx_seq_one_letter_code
_entity_poly.pdbx_strand_id
1 'polypeptide(L)'
;MDNLSQYIEHTLLKQDAGKEALLKLFEEAKEYEFKGVCVNPCNVALAKEKLRGSKVKVVTVVGFPLGASVSTVKAFEAETAIADGADEIDMVLNVGALKDKNYPLVKSDIETVKKACKTHVLKVILETDLLEKDEIQKACEICASAGADFVKTSTGFVKNGVGARVEDVELMYKTVAPY
;
A
#
# COMPACT_ATOMS: atom_id res chain seq x y z
N MET A 1 10.08 -1.89 25.54
CA MET A 1 9.24 -1.06 24.66
C MET A 1 9.64 -1.41 23.25
N ASP A 2 8.69 -1.87 22.45
CA ASP A 2 8.97 -2.14 21.06
C ASP A 2 9.42 -0.84 20.38
N ASN A 3 10.46 -0.94 19.55
CA ASN A 3 10.96 0.24 18.85
C ASN A 3 9.93 0.68 17.79
N LEU A 4 9.18 1.74 18.07
CA LEU A 4 8.11 2.24 17.21
C LEU A 4 8.59 2.53 15.78
N SER A 5 9.86 2.90 15.60
CA SER A 5 10.46 3.13 14.28
C SER A 5 10.29 1.95 13.33
N GLN A 6 10.30 0.71 13.86
CA GLN A 6 10.16 -0.51 13.07
C GLN A 6 8.74 -0.78 12.53
N TYR A 7 7.78 0.10 12.86
CA TYR A 7 6.41 0.07 12.33
C TYR A 7 6.12 1.23 11.37
N ILE A 8 7.11 2.13 11.16
CA ILE A 8 6.93 3.34 10.34
C ILE A 8 7.47 3.10 8.92
N GLU A 9 6.62 3.35 7.94
CA GLU A 9 6.99 3.52 6.53
C GLU A 9 6.98 5.01 6.22
N HIS A 10 8.17 5.63 6.19
CA HIS A 10 8.31 7.06 5.93
C HIS A 10 7.93 7.36 4.46
N THR A 11 6.89 8.16 4.26
CA THR A 11 6.15 8.23 2.99
C THR A 11 6.26 9.58 2.32
N LEU A 12 6.59 9.57 1.02
CA LEU A 12 6.58 10.77 0.15
C LEU A 12 6.01 10.42 -1.22
N LEU A 13 4.70 10.65 -1.39
CA LEU A 13 3.94 10.34 -2.62
C LEU A 13 3.43 11.58 -3.35
N LYS A 14 3.79 12.79 -2.90
CA LYS A 14 3.41 14.03 -3.57
C LYS A 14 3.94 14.03 -5.01
N GLN A 15 3.11 14.42 -5.97
CA GLN A 15 3.45 14.45 -7.39
C GLN A 15 4.54 15.46 -7.75
N ASP A 16 4.74 16.47 -6.91
CA ASP A 16 5.74 17.53 -7.03
C ASP A 16 7.01 17.30 -6.20
N ALA A 17 7.14 16.11 -5.58
CA ALA A 17 8.31 15.75 -4.80
C ALA A 17 9.56 15.64 -5.68
N GLY A 18 10.48 16.60 -5.54
CA GLY A 18 11.75 16.62 -6.24
C GLY A 18 12.81 15.74 -5.60
N LYS A 19 13.93 15.56 -6.29
CA LYS A 19 15.06 14.71 -5.88
C LYS A 19 15.61 15.05 -4.49
N GLU A 20 15.70 16.33 -4.14
CA GLU A 20 16.22 16.77 -2.83
C GLU A 20 15.33 16.26 -1.67
N ALA A 21 14.00 16.37 -1.82
CA ALA A 21 13.06 15.87 -0.82
C ALA A 21 13.13 14.35 -0.67
N LEU A 22 13.32 13.61 -1.77
CA LEU A 22 13.51 12.16 -1.74
C LEU A 22 14.81 11.77 -1.02
N LEU A 23 15.92 12.46 -1.31
CA LEU A 23 17.19 12.20 -0.62
C LEU A 23 17.08 12.43 0.88
N LYS A 24 16.41 13.52 1.29
CA LYS A 24 16.13 13.79 2.70
C LYS A 24 15.31 12.66 3.34
N LEU A 25 14.24 12.19 2.67
CA LEU A 25 13.43 11.05 3.13
C LEU A 25 14.28 9.81 3.40
N PHE A 26 15.22 9.49 2.50
CA PHE A 26 16.07 8.32 2.63
C PHE A 26 17.08 8.45 3.78
N GLU A 27 17.66 9.63 3.98
CA GLU A 27 18.57 9.89 5.11
C GLU A 27 17.83 9.80 6.45
N GLU A 28 16.65 10.42 6.58
CA GLU A 28 15.81 10.33 7.77
C GLU A 28 15.43 8.88 8.08
N ALA A 29 15.05 8.10 7.06
CA ALA A 29 14.69 6.69 7.25
C ALA A 29 15.87 5.84 7.77
N LYS A 30 17.09 6.12 7.35
CA LYS A 30 18.29 5.47 7.86
C LYS A 30 18.64 5.92 9.28
N GLU A 31 18.58 7.24 9.53
CA GLU A 31 18.92 7.84 10.82
C GLU A 31 18.00 7.34 11.95
N TYR A 32 16.68 7.30 11.67
CA TYR A 32 15.68 6.86 12.66
C TYR A 32 15.39 5.36 12.61
N GLU A 33 16.09 4.62 11.78
CA GLU A 33 15.92 3.18 11.59
C GLU A 33 14.45 2.80 11.31
N PHE A 34 13.76 3.53 10.41
CA PHE A 34 12.39 3.20 10.04
C PHE A 34 12.30 1.83 9.33
N LYS A 35 11.13 1.17 9.41
CA LYS A 35 10.85 -0.07 8.71
C LYS A 35 11.08 0.06 7.21
N GLY A 36 10.62 1.15 6.63
CA GLY A 36 10.73 1.38 5.19
C GLY A 36 10.49 2.83 4.78
N VAL A 37 10.68 3.07 3.49
CA VAL A 37 10.21 4.28 2.80
C VAL A 37 9.16 3.90 1.79
N CYS A 38 8.13 4.76 1.61
CA CYS A 38 7.13 4.58 0.57
C CYS A 38 7.22 5.72 -0.44
N VAL A 39 7.48 5.39 -1.71
CA VAL A 39 7.68 6.34 -2.80
C VAL A 39 6.86 5.97 -4.04
N ASN A 40 6.65 6.93 -4.95
CA ASN A 40 6.05 6.64 -6.25
C ASN A 40 6.91 5.65 -7.07
N PRO A 41 6.31 4.83 -7.95
CA PRO A 41 7.02 3.79 -8.70
C PRO A 41 8.26 4.28 -9.45
N CYS A 42 8.22 5.46 -10.05
CA CYS A 42 9.35 6.05 -10.78
C CYS A 42 10.59 6.35 -9.91
N ASN A 43 10.46 6.31 -8.58
CA ASN A 43 11.53 6.58 -7.63
C ASN A 43 12.09 5.32 -6.95
N VAL A 44 11.56 4.13 -7.27
CA VAL A 44 11.96 2.87 -6.63
C VAL A 44 13.44 2.56 -6.85
N ALA A 45 13.91 2.64 -8.09
CA ALA A 45 15.33 2.37 -8.42
C ALA A 45 16.28 3.32 -7.66
N LEU A 46 15.91 4.62 -7.56
CA LEU A 46 16.67 5.60 -6.79
C LEU A 46 16.67 5.26 -5.29
N ALA A 47 15.49 4.92 -4.73
CA ALA A 47 15.38 4.52 -3.32
C ALA A 47 16.24 3.28 -3.04
N LYS A 48 16.17 2.27 -3.89
CA LYS A 48 16.98 1.03 -3.75
C LYS A 48 18.47 1.31 -3.79
N GLU A 49 18.93 2.21 -4.68
CA GLU A 49 20.32 2.64 -4.74
C GLU A 49 20.77 3.33 -3.44
N LYS A 50 19.99 4.30 -2.95
CA LYS A 50 20.35 5.15 -1.80
C LYS A 50 20.22 4.44 -0.45
N LEU A 51 19.39 3.40 -0.39
CA LEU A 51 19.19 2.59 0.82
C LEU A 51 20.06 1.32 0.85
N ARG A 52 20.93 1.13 -0.14
CA ARG A 52 21.83 -0.03 -0.20
C ARG A 52 22.66 -0.17 1.07
N GLY A 53 22.67 -1.36 1.65
CA GLY A 53 23.40 -1.65 2.89
C GLY A 53 22.66 -1.28 4.19
N SER A 54 21.48 -0.64 4.09
CA SER A 54 20.59 -0.42 5.23
C SER A 54 19.56 -1.56 5.35
N LYS A 55 18.83 -1.59 6.47
CA LYS A 55 17.68 -2.50 6.69
C LYS A 55 16.36 -1.91 6.22
N VAL A 56 16.35 -0.64 5.80
CA VAL A 56 15.15 0.09 5.39
C VAL A 56 14.58 -0.52 4.11
N LYS A 57 13.31 -0.92 4.12
CA LYS A 57 12.60 -1.50 2.98
C LYS A 57 12.19 -0.43 1.98
N VAL A 58 12.15 -0.79 0.70
CA VAL A 58 11.57 0.05 -0.35
C VAL A 58 10.15 -0.42 -0.61
N VAL A 59 9.18 0.43 -0.30
CA VAL A 59 7.74 0.23 -0.53
C VAL A 59 7.31 1.14 -1.66
N THR A 60 6.41 0.68 -2.52
CA THR A 60 5.81 1.53 -3.55
C THR A 60 4.33 1.20 -3.76
N VAL A 61 3.66 2.06 -4.51
CA VAL A 61 2.21 2.00 -4.73
C VAL A 61 1.88 1.56 -6.15
N VAL A 62 0.73 0.89 -6.34
CA VAL A 62 0.19 0.53 -7.66
C VAL A 62 -1.29 0.85 -7.76
N GLY A 63 -1.76 1.24 -8.96
CA GLY A 63 -3.12 1.75 -9.17
C GLY A 63 -3.42 3.01 -8.38
N PHE A 64 -2.41 3.74 -7.98
CA PHE A 64 -2.48 4.83 -6.99
C PHE A 64 -2.74 6.20 -7.65
N PRO A 65 -3.54 7.10 -7.04
CA PRO A 65 -4.26 6.90 -5.77
C PRO A 65 -5.69 6.38 -5.93
N LEU A 66 -6.20 6.20 -7.14
CA LEU A 66 -7.64 6.01 -7.41
C LEU A 66 -8.12 4.55 -7.37
N GLY A 67 -7.23 3.58 -7.51
CA GLY A 67 -7.61 2.16 -7.58
C GLY A 67 -8.38 1.75 -8.84
N ALA A 68 -8.61 2.67 -9.77
CA ALA A 68 -9.51 2.51 -10.92
C ALA A 68 -8.83 2.00 -12.21
N SER A 69 -7.56 1.63 -12.14
CA SER A 69 -6.86 0.97 -13.25
C SER A 69 -7.33 -0.48 -13.40
N VAL A 70 -7.27 -1.02 -14.62
CA VAL A 70 -7.54 -2.44 -14.85
C VAL A 70 -6.49 -3.32 -14.17
N SER A 71 -6.89 -4.52 -13.75
CA SER A 71 -6.04 -5.43 -12.94
C SER A 71 -4.70 -5.76 -13.59
N THR A 72 -4.68 -5.93 -14.92
CA THR A 72 -3.45 -6.22 -15.68
C THR A 72 -2.45 -5.07 -15.66
N VAL A 73 -2.92 -3.82 -15.62
CA VAL A 73 -2.06 -2.63 -15.48
C VAL A 73 -1.48 -2.57 -14.08
N LYS A 74 -2.27 -2.76 -13.02
CA LYS A 74 -1.77 -2.81 -11.64
C LYS A 74 -0.75 -3.94 -11.45
N ALA A 75 -0.99 -5.11 -12.05
CA ALA A 75 -0.06 -6.24 -12.00
C ALA A 75 1.27 -5.90 -12.70
N PHE A 76 1.22 -5.26 -13.88
CA PHE A 76 2.40 -4.82 -14.60
C PHE A 76 3.19 -3.75 -13.83
N GLU A 77 2.51 -2.80 -13.17
CA GLU A 77 3.15 -1.83 -12.27
C GLU A 77 3.89 -2.56 -11.14
N ALA A 78 3.25 -3.58 -10.51
CA ALA A 78 3.87 -4.35 -9.43
C ALA A 78 5.11 -5.13 -9.92
N GLU A 79 5.03 -5.82 -11.05
CA GLU A 79 6.16 -6.54 -11.65
C GLU A 79 7.32 -5.60 -11.97
N THR A 80 7.04 -4.45 -12.55
CA THR A 80 8.04 -3.42 -12.88
C THR A 80 8.71 -2.88 -11.62
N ALA A 81 7.90 -2.51 -10.61
CA ALA A 81 8.42 -1.98 -9.36
C ALA A 81 9.31 -2.99 -8.61
N ILE A 82 8.94 -4.27 -8.62
CA ILE A 82 9.75 -5.34 -8.03
C ILE A 82 11.07 -5.52 -8.80
N ALA A 83 11.02 -5.46 -10.14
CA ALA A 83 12.23 -5.52 -10.96
C ALA A 83 13.17 -4.34 -10.67
N ASP A 84 12.65 -3.17 -10.39
CA ASP A 84 13.39 -1.97 -9.98
C ASP A 84 13.89 -2.01 -8.53
N GLY A 85 13.45 -3.00 -7.74
CA GLY A 85 13.95 -3.25 -6.39
C GLY A 85 12.99 -2.93 -5.25
N ALA A 86 11.68 -2.81 -5.49
CA ALA A 86 10.71 -2.73 -4.41
C ALA A 86 10.68 -4.01 -3.58
N ASP A 87 10.63 -3.86 -2.27
CA ASP A 87 10.52 -4.97 -1.31
C ASP A 87 9.06 -5.29 -0.97
N GLU A 88 8.17 -4.27 -1.01
CA GLU A 88 6.74 -4.40 -0.68
C GLU A 88 5.90 -3.53 -1.64
N ILE A 89 4.68 -3.96 -1.93
CA ILE A 89 3.75 -3.30 -2.85
C ILE A 89 2.46 -2.93 -2.11
N ASP A 90 2.02 -1.69 -2.25
CA ASP A 90 0.76 -1.17 -1.71
C ASP A 90 -0.20 -0.89 -2.87
N MET A 91 -1.18 -1.75 -3.12
CA MET A 91 -2.19 -1.51 -4.16
C MET A 91 -3.39 -0.76 -3.60
N VAL A 92 -4.03 0.05 -4.43
CA VAL A 92 -5.32 0.67 -4.09
C VAL A 92 -6.46 -0.21 -4.58
N LEU A 93 -7.43 -0.48 -3.68
CA LEU A 93 -8.65 -1.22 -3.96
C LEU A 93 -9.45 -0.54 -5.09
N ASN A 94 -10.14 -1.33 -5.91
CA ASN A 94 -11.16 -0.78 -6.81
C ASN A 94 -12.43 -0.46 -6.00
N VAL A 95 -12.47 0.78 -5.46
CA VAL A 95 -13.55 1.25 -4.59
C VAL A 95 -14.90 1.27 -5.33
N GLY A 96 -14.92 1.67 -6.60
CA GLY A 96 -16.14 1.67 -7.41
C GLY A 96 -16.76 0.28 -7.53
N ALA A 97 -15.94 -0.72 -7.83
CA ALA A 97 -16.42 -2.11 -7.90
C ALA A 97 -16.92 -2.64 -6.56
N LEU A 98 -16.28 -2.23 -5.44
CA LEU A 98 -16.76 -2.58 -4.10
C LEU A 98 -18.12 -1.95 -3.80
N LYS A 99 -18.32 -0.65 -4.11
CA LYS A 99 -19.59 0.07 -3.97
C LYS A 99 -20.71 -0.58 -4.78
N ASP A 100 -20.41 -1.04 -5.99
CA ASP A 100 -21.34 -1.78 -6.85
C ASP A 100 -21.57 -3.22 -6.39
N LYS A 101 -20.95 -3.64 -5.27
CA LYS A 101 -20.98 -5.02 -4.76
C LYS A 101 -20.49 -6.06 -5.76
N ASN A 102 -19.67 -5.63 -6.72
CA ASN A 102 -19.00 -6.54 -7.66
C ASN A 102 -17.78 -7.20 -7.01
N TYR A 103 -18.05 -7.96 -5.96
CA TYR A 103 -17.02 -8.64 -5.16
C TYR A 103 -16.14 -9.61 -5.97
N PRO A 104 -16.64 -10.33 -6.97
CA PRO A 104 -15.79 -11.14 -7.84
C PRO A 104 -14.72 -10.33 -8.56
N LEU A 105 -15.06 -9.12 -9.06
CA LEU A 105 -14.08 -8.23 -9.69
C LEU A 105 -13.05 -7.73 -8.66
N VAL A 106 -13.50 -7.27 -7.49
CA VAL A 106 -12.59 -6.82 -6.43
C VAL A 106 -11.61 -7.91 -6.04
N LYS A 107 -12.10 -9.14 -5.85
CA LYS A 107 -11.26 -10.29 -5.50
C LYS A 107 -10.25 -10.61 -6.60
N SER A 108 -10.70 -10.73 -7.85
CA SER A 108 -9.82 -11.07 -8.97
C SER A 108 -8.77 -9.99 -9.24
N ASP A 109 -9.07 -8.71 -8.98
CA ASP A 109 -8.12 -7.59 -9.05
C ASP A 109 -6.96 -7.80 -8.07
N ILE A 110 -7.27 -8.08 -6.80
CA ILE A 110 -6.27 -8.35 -5.76
C ILE A 110 -5.47 -9.61 -6.07
N GLU A 111 -6.13 -10.71 -6.44
CA GLU A 111 -5.46 -11.98 -6.78
C GLU A 111 -4.47 -11.81 -7.94
N THR A 112 -4.85 -11.01 -8.94
CA THR A 112 -4.01 -10.73 -10.12
C THR A 112 -2.73 -9.99 -9.71
N VAL A 113 -2.86 -8.96 -8.85
CA VAL A 113 -1.70 -8.22 -8.34
C VAL A 113 -0.88 -9.07 -7.37
N LYS A 114 -1.52 -9.86 -6.48
CA LYS A 114 -0.81 -10.77 -5.57
C LYS A 114 0.04 -11.79 -6.32
N LYS A 115 -0.49 -12.33 -7.40
CA LYS A 115 0.26 -13.25 -8.29
C LYS A 115 1.51 -12.56 -8.89
N ALA A 116 1.38 -11.32 -9.31
CA ALA A 116 2.49 -10.50 -9.81
C ALA A 116 3.54 -10.22 -8.72
N CYS A 117 3.11 -10.02 -7.49
CA CYS A 117 4.02 -9.80 -6.34
C CYS A 117 4.85 -11.05 -5.97
N LYS A 118 4.46 -12.25 -6.40
CA LYS A 118 5.16 -13.51 -6.05
C LYS A 118 5.32 -13.66 -4.52
N THR A 119 6.57 -13.61 -4.04
CA THR A 119 6.93 -13.71 -2.62
C THR A 119 7.00 -12.37 -1.89
N HIS A 120 6.80 -11.26 -2.61
CA HIS A 120 6.80 -9.94 -2.01
C HIS A 120 5.49 -9.66 -1.28
N VAL A 121 5.59 -8.82 -0.26
CA VAL A 121 4.43 -8.39 0.53
C VAL A 121 3.51 -7.54 -0.34
N LEU A 122 2.21 -7.86 -0.33
CA LEU A 122 1.14 -7.06 -0.90
C LEU A 122 0.28 -6.49 0.23
N LYS A 123 0.15 -5.16 0.28
CA LYS A 123 -0.80 -4.48 1.14
C LYS A 123 -1.90 -3.86 0.28
N VAL A 124 -3.15 -3.91 0.75
CA VAL A 124 -4.30 -3.34 0.03
C VAL A 124 -4.84 -2.13 0.77
N ILE A 125 -4.78 -0.97 0.12
CA ILE A 125 -5.35 0.28 0.63
C ILE A 125 -6.85 0.28 0.32
N LEU A 126 -7.67 0.27 1.36
CA LEU A 126 -9.14 0.19 1.27
C LEU A 126 -9.77 1.54 0.94
N GLU A 127 -9.12 2.65 1.32
CA GLU A 127 -9.61 4.04 1.29
C GLU A 127 -10.85 4.22 2.16
N THR A 128 -10.68 4.00 3.46
CA THR A 128 -11.77 3.95 4.44
C THR A 128 -12.60 5.22 4.52
N ASP A 129 -12.06 6.38 4.16
CA ASP A 129 -12.81 7.64 4.08
C ASP A 129 -13.96 7.63 3.04
N LEU A 130 -13.95 6.68 2.10
CA LEU A 130 -14.98 6.51 1.08
C LEU A 130 -15.95 5.36 1.39
N LEU A 131 -15.76 4.63 2.50
CA LEU A 131 -16.44 3.38 2.80
C LEU A 131 -17.30 3.47 4.07
N GLU A 132 -18.44 2.78 4.05
CA GLU A 132 -19.22 2.51 5.26
C GLU A 132 -18.60 1.32 6.02
N LYS A 133 -19.00 1.12 7.29
CA LYS A 133 -18.40 0.07 8.15
C LYS A 133 -18.57 -1.35 7.61
N ASP A 134 -19.72 -1.66 7.03
CA ASP A 134 -20.00 -2.95 6.40
C ASP A 134 -19.18 -3.15 5.10
N GLU A 135 -18.91 -2.07 4.37
CA GLU A 135 -18.05 -2.10 3.20
C GLU A 135 -16.57 -2.31 3.58
N ILE A 136 -16.10 -1.67 4.68
CA ILE A 136 -14.75 -1.89 5.23
C ILE A 136 -14.59 -3.36 5.62
N GLN A 137 -15.57 -3.91 6.36
CA GLN A 137 -15.55 -5.32 6.75
C GLN A 137 -15.50 -6.23 5.52
N LYS A 138 -16.38 -6.00 4.53
CA LYS A 138 -16.43 -6.81 3.31
C LYS A 138 -15.12 -6.72 2.51
N ALA A 139 -14.53 -5.54 2.40
CA ALA A 139 -13.23 -5.35 1.74
C ALA A 139 -12.13 -6.16 2.45
N CYS A 140 -12.08 -6.13 3.78
CA CYS A 140 -11.13 -6.93 4.58
C CYS A 140 -11.27 -8.44 4.33
N GLU A 141 -12.51 -8.97 4.34
CA GLU A 141 -12.80 -10.38 4.04
C GLU A 141 -12.28 -10.77 2.64
N ILE A 142 -12.55 -9.91 1.65
CA ILE A 142 -12.10 -10.14 0.27
C ILE A 142 -10.56 -10.11 0.20
N CYS A 143 -9.92 -9.11 0.81
CA CYS A 143 -8.45 -9.01 0.84
C CYS A 143 -7.79 -10.26 1.43
N ALA A 144 -8.29 -10.72 2.59
CA ALA A 144 -7.78 -11.93 3.24
C ALA A 144 -7.98 -13.16 2.35
N SER A 145 -9.19 -13.35 1.78
CA SER A 145 -9.47 -14.49 0.89
C SER A 145 -8.71 -14.45 -0.44
N ALA A 146 -8.25 -13.27 -0.88
CA ALA A 146 -7.45 -13.09 -2.09
C ALA A 146 -5.93 -13.21 -1.84
N GLY A 147 -5.52 -13.41 -0.57
CA GLY A 147 -4.12 -13.64 -0.19
C GLY A 147 -3.30 -12.36 -0.01
N ALA A 148 -3.94 -11.21 0.21
CA ALA A 148 -3.22 -10.00 0.63
C ALA A 148 -2.56 -10.22 2.01
N ASP A 149 -1.35 -9.68 2.19
CA ASP A 149 -0.62 -9.85 3.44
C ASP A 149 -1.06 -8.81 4.49
N PHE A 150 -1.53 -7.63 4.05
CA PHE A 150 -2.02 -6.56 4.92
C PHE A 150 -3.18 -5.81 4.28
N VAL A 151 -3.98 -5.17 5.13
CA VAL A 151 -4.95 -4.13 4.75
C VAL A 151 -4.50 -2.79 5.33
N LYS A 152 -4.67 -1.70 4.55
CA LYS A 152 -4.33 -0.33 4.95
C LYS A 152 -5.56 0.57 4.82
N THR A 153 -5.62 1.63 5.61
CA THR A 153 -6.77 2.53 5.63
C THR A 153 -6.85 3.44 4.42
N SER A 154 -5.76 4.13 4.06
CA SER A 154 -5.88 5.38 3.30
C SER A 154 -4.73 5.63 2.34
N THR A 155 -5.02 6.31 1.23
CA THR A 155 -4.02 6.86 0.31
C THR A 155 -3.43 8.19 0.80
N GLY A 156 -4.20 8.97 1.57
CA GLY A 156 -3.90 10.35 1.93
C GLY A 156 -4.25 11.37 0.83
N PHE A 157 -4.97 10.95 -0.23
CA PHE A 157 -5.34 11.80 -1.38
C PHE A 157 -6.84 12.12 -1.47
N VAL A 158 -7.64 11.63 -0.53
CA VAL A 158 -9.06 12.01 -0.46
C VAL A 158 -9.16 13.46 -0.01
N LYS A 159 -9.82 14.28 -0.81
CA LYS A 159 -10.04 15.70 -0.47
C LYS A 159 -10.87 15.79 0.82
N ASN A 160 -10.35 16.50 1.82
CA ASN A 160 -10.93 16.62 3.16
C ASN A 160 -11.08 15.27 3.90
N GLY A 161 -10.36 14.22 3.48
CA GLY A 161 -10.32 12.94 4.18
C GLY A 161 -9.67 13.10 5.57
N VAL A 162 -10.13 12.30 6.51
CA VAL A 162 -9.60 12.25 7.88
C VAL A 162 -8.43 11.26 7.98
N GLY A 163 -8.42 10.26 7.08
CA GLY A 163 -7.47 9.17 7.09
C GLY A 163 -7.82 8.10 8.12
N ALA A 164 -6.80 7.50 8.76
CA ALA A 164 -7.00 6.40 9.69
C ALA A 164 -7.76 6.85 10.96
N ARG A 165 -8.83 6.13 11.27
CA ARG A 165 -9.57 6.25 12.53
C ARG A 165 -9.37 4.99 13.37
N VAL A 166 -9.31 5.15 14.69
CA VAL A 166 -9.09 4.02 15.61
C VAL A 166 -10.15 2.94 15.42
N GLU A 167 -11.42 3.34 15.32
CA GLU A 167 -12.54 2.43 15.13
C GLU A 167 -12.51 1.66 13.81
N ASP A 168 -11.96 2.26 12.73
CA ASP A 168 -11.76 1.56 11.46
C ASP A 168 -10.65 0.53 11.58
N VAL A 169 -9.53 0.90 12.19
CA VAL A 169 -8.40 -0.01 12.41
C VAL A 169 -8.81 -1.18 13.28
N GLU A 170 -9.59 -0.94 14.36
CA GLU A 170 -10.11 -2.02 15.20
C GLU A 170 -11.03 -2.97 14.43
N LEU A 171 -11.94 -2.43 13.59
CA LEU A 171 -12.82 -3.23 12.75
C LEU A 171 -12.01 -4.07 11.76
N MET A 172 -11.06 -3.45 11.06
CA MET A 172 -10.17 -4.12 10.12
C MET A 172 -9.40 -5.26 10.81
N TYR A 173 -8.76 -4.96 11.96
CA TYR A 173 -8.02 -5.96 12.72
C TYR A 173 -8.91 -7.14 13.13
N LYS A 174 -10.08 -6.88 13.72
CA LYS A 174 -11.03 -7.94 14.14
C LYS A 174 -11.49 -8.81 12.96
N THR A 175 -11.61 -8.21 11.78
CA THR A 175 -12.05 -8.92 10.58
C THR A 175 -10.96 -9.82 10.00
N VAL A 176 -9.69 -9.36 9.96
CA VAL A 176 -8.60 -10.13 9.34
C VAL A 176 -7.88 -11.07 10.32
N ALA A 177 -7.99 -10.86 11.64
CA ALA A 177 -7.29 -11.66 12.64
C ALA A 177 -7.55 -13.18 12.57
N PRO A 178 -8.70 -13.69 12.08
CA PRO A 178 -8.94 -15.12 11.91
C PRO A 178 -8.19 -15.77 10.74
N TYR A 179 -7.65 -14.98 9.81
CA TYR A 179 -6.96 -15.48 8.61
C TYR A 179 -5.43 -15.46 8.81
#